data_92e2865da735334bf9cb23646e7a1386
#
_entry.id   92e2865da735334bf9cb23646e7a1386
#
_cell.length_a   1.000
_cell.length_b   1.000
_cell.length_c   1.000
_cell.angle_alpha   90.00
_cell.angle_beta   90.00
_cell.angle_gamma   90.00
#
_symmetry.space_group_name_H-M   'P 1'
#
loop_
_entity.id
_entity.type
_entity.pdbx_description
1 polymer ?
#
loop_
_entity_poly.entity_id
_entity_poly.type
_entity_poly.pdbx_seq_one_letter_code
_entity_poly.pdbx_strand_id
1 'polypeptide(L)'
;IYKNLTGEESVHLALYPKYDESLIDLELEEKMDLVRDVCSLGRFAREDAKIKVRQPISEVLLDRGVSSLINEFESVIMEELNVKNITYIDNMTDYLDYIIKPNFREVGKMFGSNVGEFTKLLGTLSVSDIETLKTDSIKVDFMGEELEITPSMVLITVNVKEGYCSSNNGRVFVILNTELNEDLILEGLAREFNSKIQNMRKESGFEIADRIKIYYESIPEIEKMLSKYSDYIKEETLCLELIKDNSGECVKVGDLTLKIKLERIKK
;
A
#
# COMPACT_ATOMS: atom_id res chain seq x y z
N ILE A 1 -25.49 22.12 8.83
CA ILE A 1 -24.33 22.10 9.73
C ILE A 1 -23.94 23.53 10.10
N TYR A 2 -23.60 24.43 9.15
CA TYR A 2 -23.12 25.79 9.39
C TYR A 2 -24.04 26.60 10.33
N LYS A 3 -25.36 26.64 10.02
CA LYS A 3 -26.36 27.32 10.84
C LYS A 3 -26.41 26.82 12.30
N ASN A 4 -26.20 25.50 12.50
CA ASN A 4 -26.21 24.91 13.83
C ASN A 4 -24.93 25.20 14.64
N LEU A 5 -23.81 25.46 13.94
CA LEU A 5 -22.53 25.78 14.58
C LEU A 5 -22.35 27.27 14.85
N THR A 6 -22.80 28.13 13.94
CA THR A 6 -22.56 29.59 13.98
C THR A 6 -23.76 30.41 14.37
N GLY A 7 -24.99 29.87 14.20
CA GLY A 7 -26.24 30.61 14.31
C GLY A 7 -26.59 31.50 13.12
N GLU A 8 -25.67 31.61 12.13
CA GLU A 8 -25.85 32.41 10.92
C GLU A 8 -26.67 31.67 9.85
N GLU A 9 -27.29 32.42 8.93
CA GLU A 9 -28.24 31.89 7.96
C GLU A 9 -27.61 30.88 6.99
N SER A 10 -26.47 31.24 6.40
CA SER A 10 -25.83 30.40 5.36
C SER A 10 -24.34 30.68 5.25
N VAL A 11 -23.54 29.63 5.04
CA VAL A 11 -22.11 29.74 4.71
C VAL A 11 -21.86 30.54 3.41
N HIS A 12 -22.82 30.56 2.49
CA HIS A 12 -22.68 31.32 1.24
C HIS A 12 -22.81 32.84 1.43
N LEU A 13 -23.33 33.28 2.56
CA LEU A 13 -23.40 34.70 2.94
C LEU A 13 -22.23 35.12 3.85
N ALA A 14 -21.43 34.15 4.33
CA ALA A 14 -20.26 34.44 5.14
C ALA A 14 -19.14 35.06 4.31
N LEU A 15 -18.37 35.94 4.92
CA LEU A 15 -17.15 36.45 4.31
C LEU A 15 -16.12 35.31 4.20
N TYR A 16 -15.35 35.30 3.11
CA TYR A 16 -14.23 34.39 2.97
C TYR A 16 -13.22 34.61 4.13
N PRO A 17 -12.66 33.55 4.73
CA PRO A 17 -11.70 33.68 5.80
C PRO A 17 -10.52 34.58 5.40
N LYS A 18 -10.13 35.47 6.30
CA LYS A 18 -8.92 36.28 6.08
C LYS A 18 -7.68 35.41 6.27
N TYR A 19 -6.71 35.64 5.39
CA TYR A 19 -5.39 35.05 5.49
C TYR A 19 -4.67 35.55 6.74
N ASP A 20 -4.08 34.62 7.49
CA ASP A 20 -3.28 34.91 8.68
C ASP A 20 -1.90 34.25 8.53
N GLU A 21 -0.89 35.06 8.22
CA GLU A 21 0.49 34.59 8.03
C GLU A 21 1.07 33.91 9.28
N SER A 22 0.60 34.28 10.47
CA SER A 22 1.13 33.72 11.72
C SER A 22 0.75 32.27 11.94
N LEU A 23 -0.24 31.76 11.18
CA LEU A 23 -0.69 30.36 11.24
C LEU A 23 0.03 29.47 10.23
N ILE A 24 0.88 30.03 9.37
CA ILE A 24 1.62 29.27 8.36
C ILE A 24 2.91 28.73 8.99
N ASP A 25 3.06 27.44 8.93
CA ASP A 25 4.27 26.71 9.28
C ASP A 25 4.78 26.00 8.03
N LEU A 26 5.71 26.66 7.31
CA LEU A 26 6.26 26.13 6.05
C LEU A 26 7.01 24.80 6.25
N GLU A 27 7.65 24.60 7.40
CA GLU A 27 8.34 23.36 7.70
C GLU A 27 7.33 22.20 7.88
N LEU A 28 6.24 22.46 8.60
CA LEU A 28 5.15 21.49 8.78
C LEU A 28 4.47 21.18 7.45
N GLU A 29 4.24 22.19 6.60
CA GLU A 29 3.64 21.99 5.27
C GLU A 29 4.53 21.09 4.40
N GLU A 30 5.85 21.32 4.38
CA GLU A 30 6.79 20.49 3.62
C GLU A 30 6.83 19.04 4.12
N LYS A 31 6.83 18.83 5.45
CA LYS A 31 6.72 17.51 6.05
C LYS A 31 5.41 16.81 5.69
N MET A 32 4.30 17.52 5.77
CA MET A 32 2.98 16.98 5.42
C MET A 32 2.85 16.65 3.94
N ASP A 33 3.46 17.45 3.05
CA ASP A 33 3.50 17.14 1.62
C ASP A 33 4.29 15.85 1.37
N LEU A 34 5.40 15.63 2.07
CA LEU A 34 6.15 14.39 2.01
C LEU A 34 5.34 13.20 2.51
N VAL A 35 4.62 13.35 3.63
CA VAL A 35 3.71 12.31 4.18
C VAL A 35 2.61 11.97 3.16
N ARG A 36 2.02 12.98 2.51
CA ARG A 36 1.01 12.78 1.47
C ARG A 36 1.57 12.05 0.25
N ASP A 37 2.80 12.37 -0.15
CA ASP A 37 3.50 11.66 -1.22
C ASP A 37 3.68 10.18 -0.85
N VAL A 38 4.20 9.89 0.35
CA VAL A 38 4.36 8.51 0.84
C VAL A 38 3.03 7.74 0.83
N CYS A 39 1.97 8.34 1.38
CA CYS A 39 0.65 7.71 1.41
C CYS A 39 0.07 7.48 0.01
N SER A 40 0.22 8.45 -0.89
CA SER A 40 -0.27 8.34 -2.27
C SER A 40 0.45 7.25 -3.04
N LEU A 41 1.79 7.21 -2.95
CA LEU A 41 2.63 6.21 -3.58
C LEU A 41 2.37 4.81 -3.00
N GLY A 42 2.21 4.70 -1.69
CA GLY A 42 1.88 3.43 -1.05
C GLY A 42 0.51 2.89 -1.49
N ARG A 43 -0.51 3.74 -1.62
CA ARG A 43 -1.82 3.35 -2.17
C ARG A 43 -1.71 2.91 -3.63
N PHE A 44 -0.94 3.63 -4.44
CA PHE A 44 -0.70 3.25 -5.83
C PHE A 44 0.02 1.89 -5.93
N ALA A 45 1.06 1.67 -5.12
CA ALA A 45 1.76 0.38 -5.07
C ALA A 45 0.82 -0.78 -4.66
N ARG A 46 -0.11 -0.54 -3.70
CA ARG A 46 -1.13 -1.52 -3.33
C ARG A 46 -2.09 -1.85 -4.48
N GLU A 47 -2.52 -0.83 -5.22
CA GLU A 47 -3.43 -0.99 -6.36
C GLU A 47 -2.77 -1.79 -7.48
N ASP A 48 -1.53 -1.47 -7.81
CA ASP A 48 -0.73 -2.20 -8.82
C ASP A 48 -0.53 -3.67 -8.43
N ALA A 49 -0.23 -3.93 -7.16
CA ALA A 49 -0.11 -5.28 -6.59
C ALA A 49 -1.47 -5.96 -6.33
N LYS A 50 -2.61 -5.29 -6.58
CA LYS A 50 -3.98 -5.78 -6.35
C LYS A 50 -4.26 -6.16 -4.89
N ILE A 51 -3.61 -5.50 -3.95
CA ILE A 51 -3.82 -5.70 -2.51
C ILE A 51 -4.98 -4.83 -2.06
N LYS A 52 -6.04 -5.44 -1.52
CA LYS A 52 -7.22 -4.74 -1.00
C LYS A 52 -6.81 -3.77 0.13
N VAL A 53 -7.39 -2.57 0.17
CA VAL A 53 -7.08 -1.55 1.19
C VAL A 53 -7.31 -2.07 2.63
N ARG A 54 -8.32 -2.93 2.82
CA ARG A 54 -8.62 -3.53 4.13
C ARG A 54 -7.68 -4.64 4.55
N GLN A 55 -6.90 -5.20 3.61
CA GLN A 55 -5.88 -6.19 3.93
C GLN A 55 -4.68 -5.51 4.57
N PRO A 56 -4.41 -5.68 5.87
CA PRO A 56 -3.18 -5.17 6.45
C PRO A 56 -1.97 -5.92 5.88
N ILE A 57 -0.86 -5.21 5.75
CA ILE A 57 0.43 -5.79 5.38
C ILE A 57 1.46 -5.51 6.47
N SER A 58 2.56 -6.24 6.44
CA SER A 58 3.55 -6.21 7.52
C SER A 58 4.23 -4.87 7.66
N GLU A 59 4.72 -4.29 6.56
CA GLU A 59 5.51 -3.08 6.63
C GLU A 59 5.55 -2.30 5.32
N VAL A 60 5.89 -1.03 5.47
CA VAL A 60 6.37 -0.15 4.41
C VAL A 60 7.85 0.15 4.65
N LEU A 61 8.65 0.09 3.60
CA LEU A 61 10.07 0.43 3.63
C LEU A 61 10.27 1.78 2.94
N LEU A 62 10.99 2.67 3.59
CA LEU A 62 11.28 4.01 3.15
C LEU A 62 12.79 4.27 3.22
N ASP A 63 13.29 5.18 2.40
CA ASP A 63 14.67 5.63 2.48
C ASP A 63 14.96 6.28 3.85
N ARG A 64 16.10 5.95 4.46
CA ARG A 64 16.50 6.52 5.75
C ARG A 64 16.64 8.04 5.70
N GLY A 65 16.96 8.60 4.54
CA GLY A 65 17.09 10.03 4.36
C GLY A 65 15.83 10.84 4.66
N VAL A 66 14.64 10.20 4.53
CA VAL A 66 13.36 10.87 4.84
C VAL A 66 12.93 10.72 6.30
N SER A 67 13.59 9.87 7.09
CA SER A 67 13.15 9.51 8.45
C SER A 67 13.00 10.73 9.37
N SER A 68 13.96 11.65 9.35
CA SER A 68 13.94 12.85 10.21
C SER A 68 12.79 13.81 9.89
N LEU A 69 12.22 13.73 8.69
CA LEU A 69 11.14 14.60 8.23
C LEU A 69 9.75 14.04 8.58
N ILE A 70 9.62 12.73 8.67
CA ILE A 70 8.32 12.06 8.79
C ILE A 70 8.12 11.24 10.06
N ASN A 71 9.14 11.10 10.93
CA ASN A 71 9.07 10.26 12.14
C ASN A 71 7.92 10.62 13.09
N GLU A 72 7.57 11.89 13.19
CA GLU A 72 6.43 12.36 14.00
C GLU A 72 5.06 11.99 13.39
N PHE A 73 5.02 11.58 12.12
CA PHE A 73 3.80 11.20 11.39
C PHE A 73 3.72 9.70 11.06
N GLU A 74 4.59 8.88 11.63
CA GLU A 74 4.59 7.42 11.37
C GLU A 74 3.23 6.77 11.62
N SER A 75 2.55 7.14 12.71
CA SER A 75 1.23 6.61 13.02
C SER A 75 0.20 6.92 11.92
N VAL A 76 0.25 8.14 11.37
CA VAL A 76 -0.63 8.56 10.28
C VAL A 76 -0.36 7.74 9.02
N ILE A 77 0.93 7.56 8.66
CA ILE A 77 1.33 6.75 7.50
C ILE A 77 0.89 5.29 7.69
N MET A 78 1.10 4.72 8.87
CA MET A 78 0.71 3.35 9.17
C MET A 78 -0.80 3.12 9.05
N GLU A 79 -1.61 4.05 9.57
CA GLU A 79 -3.07 4.00 9.46
C GLU A 79 -3.53 4.14 8.01
N GLU A 80 -3.01 5.14 7.29
CA GLU A 80 -3.40 5.43 5.91
C GLU A 80 -3.03 4.32 4.93
N LEU A 81 -1.88 3.69 5.14
CA LEU A 81 -1.41 2.57 4.33
C LEU A 81 -1.86 1.21 4.86
N ASN A 82 -2.49 1.14 6.04
CA ASN A 82 -2.86 -0.10 6.73
C ASN A 82 -1.68 -1.06 6.81
N VAL A 83 -0.55 -0.57 7.33
CA VAL A 83 0.68 -1.34 7.57
C VAL A 83 0.96 -1.44 9.06
N LYS A 84 1.69 -2.48 9.48
CA LYS A 84 2.02 -2.72 10.89
C LYS A 84 3.28 -2.01 11.33
N ASN A 85 4.18 -1.70 10.41
CA ASN A 85 5.47 -1.12 10.71
C ASN A 85 5.98 -0.21 9.58
N ILE A 86 6.88 0.70 9.92
CA ILE A 86 7.72 1.45 8.98
C ILE A 86 9.16 1.05 9.21
N THR A 87 9.84 0.62 8.15
CA THR A 87 11.26 0.26 8.20
C THR A 87 12.03 1.25 7.34
N TYR A 88 13.03 1.91 7.94
CA TYR A 88 13.93 2.81 7.21
C TYR A 88 15.17 2.05 6.74
N ILE A 89 15.38 2.02 5.43
CA ILE A 89 16.47 1.28 4.80
C ILE A 89 17.52 2.23 4.24
N ASP A 90 18.78 1.81 4.31
CA ASP A 90 19.93 2.59 3.84
C ASP A 90 20.22 2.32 2.36
N ASN A 91 19.81 1.17 1.85
CA ASN A 91 20.06 0.76 0.48
C ASN A 91 18.80 0.17 -0.17
N MET A 92 18.16 0.96 -1.04
CA MET A 92 16.99 0.54 -1.81
C MET A 92 17.32 -0.59 -2.79
N THR A 93 18.57 -0.70 -3.26
CA THR A 93 18.97 -1.70 -4.25
C THR A 93 18.86 -3.13 -3.72
N ASP A 94 18.85 -3.32 -2.40
CA ASP A 94 18.66 -4.64 -1.78
C ASP A 94 17.29 -5.25 -2.08
N TYR A 95 16.32 -4.41 -2.47
CA TYR A 95 14.94 -4.78 -2.78
C TYR A 95 14.61 -4.71 -4.26
N LEU A 96 15.61 -4.44 -5.10
CA LEU A 96 15.44 -4.25 -6.54
C LEU A 96 16.15 -5.34 -7.32
N ASP A 97 15.51 -5.82 -8.38
CA ASP A 97 16.09 -6.67 -9.40
C ASP A 97 16.32 -5.85 -10.68
N TYR A 98 17.54 -5.79 -11.12
CA TYR A 98 17.91 -5.09 -12.34
C TYR A 98 17.93 -6.06 -13.52
N ILE A 99 17.12 -5.75 -14.52
CA ILE A 99 17.14 -6.45 -15.80
C ILE A 99 17.81 -5.52 -16.80
N ILE A 100 19.03 -5.88 -17.20
CA ILE A 100 19.77 -5.17 -18.24
C ILE A 100 19.74 -5.96 -19.54
N LYS A 101 19.40 -5.31 -20.64
CA LYS A 101 19.34 -5.90 -21.98
C LYS A 101 20.06 -5.01 -22.97
N PRO A 102 20.65 -5.58 -24.05
CA PRO A 102 21.21 -4.76 -25.11
C PRO A 102 20.13 -3.97 -25.83
N ASN A 103 20.40 -2.70 -26.13
CA ASN A 103 19.61 -1.92 -27.06
C ASN A 103 19.99 -2.33 -28.49
N PHE A 104 19.30 -3.30 -29.08
CA PHE A 104 19.62 -3.87 -30.36
C PHE A 104 19.70 -2.85 -31.52
N ARG A 105 19.04 -1.68 -31.40
CA ARG A 105 19.11 -0.61 -32.38
C ARG A 105 20.50 0.01 -32.46
N GLU A 106 21.15 0.18 -31.33
CA GLU A 106 22.49 0.76 -31.20
C GLU A 106 23.56 -0.32 -31.37
N VAL A 107 23.48 -1.40 -30.59
CA VAL A 107 24.55 -2.41 -30.53
C VAL A 107 24.54 -3.39 -31.70
N GLY A 108 23.42 -3.57 -32.40
CA GLY A 108 23.31 -4.55 -33.50
C GLY A 108 24.27 -4.27 -34.65
N LYS A 109 24.50 -2.99 -34.97
CA LYS A 109 25.47 -2.59 -36.00
C LYS A 109 26.92 -2.67 -35.53
N MET A 110 27.18 -2.50 -34.25
CA MET A 110 28.51 -2.50 -33.65
C MET A 110 29.04 -3.92 -33.46
N PHE A 111 28.23 -4.83 -32.95
CA PHE A 111 28.67 -6.16 -32.54
C PHE A 111 28.23 -7.29 -33.50
N GLY A 112 27.26 -7.04 -34.37
CA GLY A 112 26.81 -8.02 -35.36
C GLY A 112 26.55 -9.41 -34.76
N SER A 113 27.34 -10.43 -35.14
CA SER A 113 27.23 -11.79 -34.59
C SER A 113 27.62 -11.90 -33.12
N ASN A 114 28.35 -10.94 -32.56
CA ASN A 114 28.85 -10.95 -31.17
C ASN A 114 27.88 -10.34 -30.17
N VAL A 115 26.66 -9.92 -30.55
CA VAL A 115 25.64 -9.40 -29.66
C VAL A 115 25.28 -10.40 -28.55
N GLY A 116 25.36 -11.70 -28.82
CA GLY A 116 25.17 -12.74 -27.83
C GLY A 116 26.19 -12.70 -26.68
N GLU A 117 27.47 -12.48 -27.03
CA GLU A 117 28.53 -12.34 -26.00
C GLU A 117 28.40 -11.04 -25.25
N PHE A 118 28.00 -9.94 -25.88
CA PHE A 118 27.68 -8.68 -25.21
C PHE A 118 26.50 -8.85 -24.24
N THR A 119 25.48 -9.62 -24.60
CA THR A 119 24.36 -9.92 -23.69
C THR A 119 24.82 -10.70 -22.45
N LYS A 120 25.74 -11.66 -22.61
CA LYS A 120 26.32 -12.38 -21.48
C LYS A 120 27.14 -11.45 -20.57
N LEU A 121 27.95 -10.58 -21.16
CA LEU A 121 28.72 -9.58 -20.43
C LEU A 121 27.80 -8.68 -19.58
N LEU A 122 26.71 -8.18 -20.13
CA LEU A 122 25.73 -7.38 -19.39
C LEU A 122 25.18 -8.12 -18.16
N GLY A 123 25.00 -9.44 -18.26
CA GLY A 123 24.54 -10.29 -17.15
C GLY A 123 25.58 -10.46 -16.02
N THR A 124 26.84 -10.07 -16.22
CA THR A 124 27.90 -10.13 -15.21
C THR A 124 28.15 -8.81 -14.49
N LEU A 125 27.51 -7.72 -14.93
CA LEU A 125 27.67 -6.40 -14.33
C LEU A 125 27.15 -6.38 -12.89
N SER A 126 27.89 -5.67 -12.04
CA SER A 126 27.44 -5.42 -10.67
C SER A 126 26.28 -4.43 -10.63
N VAL A 127 25.54 -4.40 -9.51
CA VAL A 127 24.47 -3.42 -9.29
C VAL A 127 25.02 -1.98 -9.38
N SER A 128 26.24 -1.74 -8.88
CA SER A 128 26.91 -0.44 -8.96
C SER A 128 27.18 -0.01 -10.41
N ASP A 129 27.62 -0.95 -11.25
CA ASP A 129 27.85 -0.67 -12.66
C ASP A 129 26.55 -0.34 -13.39
N ILE A 130 25.48 -1.07 -13.08
CA ILE A 130 24.15 -0.84 -13.67
C ILE A 130 23.59 0.51 -13.24
N GLU A 131 23.77 0.90 -11.97
CA GLU A 131 23.37 2.23 -11.48
C GLU A 131 24.16 3.35 -12.19
N THR A 132 25.47 3.16 -12.39
CA THR A 132 26.29 4.11 -13.14
C THR A 132 25.79 4.24 -14.59
N LEU A 133 25.44 3.10 -15.22
CA LEU A 133 24.93 3.08 -16.61
C LEU A 133 23.57 3.75 -16.81
N LYS A 134 22.88 4.18 -15.75
CA LYS A 134 21.66 5.00 -15.91
C LYS A 134 21.96 6.41 -16.40
N THR A 135 23.15 6.94 -16.06
CA THR A 135 23.50 8.34 -16.31
C THR A 135 24.87 8.54 -16.96
N ASP A 136 25.78 7.57 -16.78
CA ASP A 136 27.18 7.69 -17.23
C ASP A 136 27.65 6.38 -17.91
N SER A 137 28.83 6.39 -18.54
CA SER A 137 29.45 5.23 -19.15
C SER A 137 30.33 4.44 -18.19
N ILE A 138 30.50 3.15 -18.46
CA ILE A 138 31.43 2.26 -17.76
C ILE A 138 32.41 1.63 -18.75
N LYS A 139 33.62 1.33 -18.27
CA LYS A 139 34.64 0.59 -19.03
C LYS A 139 34.74 -0.85 -18.54
N VAL A 140 34.67 -1.79 -19.45
CA VAL A 140 34.71 -3.22 -19.18
C VAL A 140 35.61 -3.93 -20.18
N ASP A 141 36.13 -5.10 -19.81
CA ASP A 141 36.81 -5.98 -20.80
C ASP A 141 35.76 -6.74 -21.61
N PHE A 142 35.83 -6.62 -22.90
CA PHE A 142 35.00 -7.37 -23.86
C PHE A 142 35.87 -8.04 -24.89
N MET A 143 35.99 -9.37 -24.78
CA MET A 143 36.77 -10.20 -25.70
C MET A 143 38.27 -9.84 -25.74
N GLY A 144 38.83 -9.31 -24.63
CA GLY A 144 40.26 -8.93 -24.50
C GLY A 144 40.55 -7.48 -24.92
N GLU A 145 39.53 -6.69 -25.23
CA GLU A 145 39.65 -5.26 -25.53
C GLU A 145 38.84 -4.44 -24.53
N GLU A 146 39.30 -3.21 -24.22
CA GLU A 146 38.55 -2.28 -23.40
C GLU A 146 37.35 -1.73 -24.17
N LEU A 147 36.14 -2.01 -23.70
CA LEU A 147 34.88 -1.51 -24.27
C LEU A 147 34.27 -0.50 -23.33
N GLU A 148 33.92 0.68 -23.82
CA GLU A 148 33.11 1.66 -23.13
C GLU A 148 31.62 1.39 -23.44
N ILE A 149 30.86 1.02 -22.40
CA ILE A 149 29.40 0.84 -22.49
C ILE A 149 28.76 2.16 -22.09
N THR A 150 27.92 2.73 -22.97
CA THR A 150 27.15 3.95 -22.73
C THR A 150 25.69 3.65 -22.39
N PRO A 151 24.97 4.57 -21.74
CA PRO A 151 23.53 4.40 -21.45
C PRO A 151 22.68 4.07 -22.67
N SER A 152 23.04 4.58 -23.85
CA SER A 152 22.29 4.34 -25.09
C SER A 152 22.38 2.89 -25.59
N MET A 153 23.44 2.17 -25.22
CA MET A 153 23.70 0.79 -25.64
C MET A 153 22.87 -0.25 -24.86
N VAL A 154 22.25 0.15 -23.77
CA VAL A 154 21.54 -0.74 -22.86
C VAL A 154 20.12 -0.28 -22.58
N LEU A 155 19.24 -1.24 -22.27
CA LEU A 155 17.90 -1.02 -21.76
C LEU A 155 17.87 -1.57 -20.33
N ILE A 156 17.78 -0.69 -19.34
CA ILE A 156 17.73 -1.05 -17.93
C ILE A 156 16.29 -0.99 -17.49
N THR A 157 15.76 -2.12 -17.01
CA THR A 157 14.47 -2.23 -16.35
C THR A 157 14.70 -2.57 -14.88
N VAL A 158 14.08 -1.83 -13.99
CA VAL A 158 14.16 -2.08 -12.55
C VAL A 158 12.84 -2.70 -12.12
N ASN A 159 12.90 -3.89 -11.58
CA ASN A 159 11.77 -4.57 -10.96
C ASN A 159 12.00 -4.64 -9.46
N VAL A 160 10.92 -4.77 -8.71
CA VAL A 160 11.00 -5.07 -7.28
C VAL A 160 11.11 -6.58 -7.10
N LYS A 161 11.90 -7.03 -6.13
CA LYS A 161 12.03 -8.45 -5.78
C LYS A 161 10.68 -9.08 -5.44
N GLU A 162 10.57 -10.37 -5.65
CA GLU A 162 9.39 -11.14 -5.25
C GLU A 162 9.08 -10.92 -3.76
N GLY A 163 7.80 -10.82 -3.41
CA GLY A 163 7.35 -10.47 -2.07
C GLY A 163 7.26 -8.97 -1.78
N TYR A 164 7.60 -8.12 -2.76
CA TYR A 164 7.53 -6.67 -2.62
C TYR A 164 6.82 -6.01 -3.79
N CYS A 165 6.26 -4.81 -3.56
CA CYS A 165 5.82 -3.91 -4.61
C CYS A 165 6.29 -2.49 -4.29
N SER A 166 6.40 -1.63 -5.29
CA SER A 166 6.91 -0.28 -5.06
C SER A 166 6.28 0.77 -5.95
N SER A 167 6.42 2.00 -5.55
CA SER A 167 6.11 3.18 -6.35
C SER A 167 7.05 4.33 -5.99
N ASN A 168 7.26 5.26 -6.92
CA ASN A 168 8.07 6.45 -6.69
C ASN A 168 7.58 7.62 -7.55
N ASN A 169 7.90 8.84 -7.13
CA ASN A 169 7.65 10.08 -7.87
C ASN A 169 8.92 10.90 -8.15
N GLY A 170 10.10 10.30 -7.99
CA GLY A 170 11.40 10.96 -8.11
C GLY A 170 11.86 11.70 -6.85
N ARG A 171 10.94 12.01 -5.92
CA ARG A 171 11.25 12.62 -4.61
C ARG A 171 11.29 11.55 -3.50
N VAL A 172 10.38 10.61 -3.55
CA VAL A 172 10.25 9.53 -2.57
C VAL A 172 10.09 8.20 -3.28
N PHE A 173 10.70 7.18 -2.71
CA PHE A 173 10.53 5.79 -3.12
C PHE A 173 9.87 5.01 -1.98
N VAL A 174 8.78 4.31 -2.28
CA VAL A 174 8.01 3.53 -1.31
C VAL A 174 8.02 2.07 -1.74
N ILE A 175 8.42 1.17 -0.83
CA ILE A 175 8.34 -0.28 -1.03
C ILE A 175 7.39 -0.84 0.02
N LEU A 176 6.49 -1.73 -0.39
CA LEU A 176 5.59 -2.46 0.49
C LEU A 176 5.95 -3.93 0.49
N ASN A 177 6.02 -4.52 1.67
CA ASN A 177 6.12 -5.97 1.81
C ASN A 177 4.74 -6.59 1.58
N THR A 178 4.62 -7.43 0.56
CA THR A 178 3.36 -8.04 0.13
C THR A 178 3.14 -9.43 0.69
N GLU A 179 4.12 -9.98 1.42
CA GLU A 179 3.99 -11.29 2.04
C GLU A 179 2.98 -11.24 3.18
N LEU A 180 2.00 -12.13 3.12
CA LEU A 180 0.95 -12.24 4.10
C LEU A 180 1.17 -13.46 5.00
N ASN A 181 1.27 -13.23 6.30
CA ASN A 181 1.18 -14.28 7.29
C ASN A 181 -0.29 -14.53 7.68
N GLU A 182 -0.52 -15.61 8.40
CA GLU A 182 -1.87 -16.00 8.82
C GLU A 182 -2.59 -14.94 9.65
N ASP A 183 -1.87 -14.23 10.51
CA ASP A 183 -2.43 -13.17 11.34
C ASP A 183 -2.94 -11.99 10.52
N LEU A 184 -2.19 -11.57 9.51
CA LEU A 184 -2.58 -10.49 8.59
C LEU A 184 -3.79 -10.90 7.75
N ILE A 185 -3.84 -12.16 7.30
CA ILE A 185 -4.99 -12.70 6.55
C ILE A 185 -6.24 -12.69 7.41
N LEU A 186 -6.16 -13.17 8.65
CA LEU A 186 -7.30 -13.20 9.58
C LEU A 186 -7.76 -11.79 9.95
N GLU A 187 -6.85 -10.85 10.16
CA GLU A 187 -7.21 -9.45 10.41
C GLU A 187 -7.89 -8.81 9.19
N GLY A 188 -7.36 -9.05 8.00
CA GLY A 188 -7.99 -8.60 6.75
C GLY A 188 -9.42 -9.14 6.61
N LEU A 189 -9.61 -10.43 6.90
CA LEU A 189 -10.94 -11.07 6.89
C LEU A 189 -11.86 -10.45 7.94
N ALA A 190 -11.38 -10.16 9.15
CA ALA A 190 -12.18 -9.49 10.19
C ALA A 190 -12.65 -8.09 9.75
N ARG A 191 -11.79 -7.32 9.10
CA ARG A 191 -12.14 -6.00 8.56
C ARG A 191 -13.15 -6.08 7.41
N GLU A 192 -13.03 -7.09 6.53
CA GLU A 192 -14.02 -7.34 5.47
C GLU A 192 -15.36 -7.80 6.05
N PHE A 193 -15.34 -8.67 7.07
CA PHE A 193 -16.53 -9.10 7.79
C PHE A 193 -17.23 -7.91 8.45
N ASN A 194 -16.49 -7.08 9.20
CA ASN A 194 -17.01 -5.88 9.81
C ASN A 194 -17.66 -4.94 8.78
N SER A 195 -16.97 -4.66 7.69
CA SER A 195 -17.49 -3.83 6.61
C SER A 195 -18.80 -4.38 6.03
N LYS A 196 -18.89 -5.71 5.83
CA LYS A 196 -20.12 -6.33 5.36
C LYS A 196 -21.26 -6.19 6.34
N ILE A 197 -21.01 -6.41 7.63
CA ILE A 197 -22.02 -6.19 8.69
C ILE A 197 -22.51 -4.75 8.70
N GLN A 198 -21.62 -3.77 8.65
CA GLN A 198 -22.00 -2.34 8.61
C GLN A 198 -22.87 -2.00 7.38
N ASN A 199 -22.53 -2.57 6.22
CA ASN A 199 -23.36 -2.40 5.01
C ASN A 199 -24.76 -3.03 5.20
N MET A 200 -24.84 -4.25 5.74
CA MET A 200 -26.11 -4.93 6.00
C MET A 200 -26.97 -4.14 7.02
N ARG A 201 -26.35 -3.56 8.06
CA ARG A 201 -27.05 -2.66 9.00
C ARG A 201 -27.69 -1.49 8.28
N LYS A 202 -26.93 -0.82 7.39
CA LYS A 202 -27.40 0.32 6.59
C LYS A 202 -28.55 -0.08 5.67
N GLU A 203 -28.40 -1.20 4.94
CA GLU A 203 -29.41 -1.73 4.01
C GLU A 203 -30.71 -2.13 4.74
N SER A 204 -30.57 -2.62 5.98
CA SER A 204 -31.73 -2.96 6.85
C SER A 204 -32.36 -1.76 7.56
N GLY A 205 -31.84 -0.54 7.35
CA GLY A 205 -32.38 0.67 7.98
C GLY A 205 -32.16 0.74 9.49
N PHE A 206 -31.09 0.14 10.00
CA PHE A 206 -30.75 0.22 11.43
C PHE A 206 -30.15 1.58 11.76
N GLU A 207 -30.48 2.09 12.96
CA GLU A 207 -29.87 3.30 13.48
C GLU A 207 -28.40 3.04 13.93
N ILE A 208 -27.61 4.10 13.98
CA ILE A 208 -26.18 3.99 14.33
C ILE A 208 -26.00 3.35 15.72
N ALA A 209 -26.85 3.69 16.68
CA ALA A 209 -26.78 3.22 18.06
C ALA A 209 -27.47 1.87 18.32
N ASP A 210 -28.10 1.27 17.31
CA ASP A 210 -28.79 -0.01 17.47
C ASP A 210 -27.83 -1.13 17.86
N ARG A 211 -28.23 -1.94 18.84
CA ARG A 211 -27.55 -3.17 19.20
C ARG A 211 -28.10 -4.31 18.33
N ILE A 212 -27.21 -5.24 17.95
CA ILE A 212 -27.57 -6.35 17.06
C ILE A 212 -27.11 -7.69 17.59
N LYS A 213 -27.72 -8.76 17.08
CA LYS A 213 -27.18 -10.11 17.06
C LYS A 213 -26.78 -10.45 15.63
N ILE A 214 -25.66 -11.15 15.47
CA ILE A 214 -25.17 -11.62 14.19
C ILE A 214 -25.29 -13.13 14.17
N TYR A 215 -26.10 -13.65 13.25
CA TYR A 215 -26.17 -15.07 12.93
C TYR A 215 -25.28 -15.33 11.73
N TYR A 216 -24.41 -16.33 11.82
CA TYR A 216 -23.41 -16.60 10.76
C TYR A 216 -23.24 -18.08 10.50
N GLU A 217 -23.00 -18.43 9.25
CA GLU A 217 -22.64 -19.78 8.83
C GLU A 217 -21.24 -20.14 9.34
N SER A 218 -21.16 -21.27 10.05
CA SER A 218 -19.90 -21.76 10.64
C SER A 218 -19.05 -22.42 9.55
N ILE A 219 -18.09 -21.66 9.01
CA ILE A 219 -17.05 -22.19 8.13
C ILE A 219 -15.67 -22.03 8.79
N PRO A 220 -14.68 -22.90 8.49
CA PRO A 220 -13.40 -22.93 9.21
C PRO A 220 -12.68 -21.59 9.30
N GLU A 221 -12.66 -20.84 8.20
CA GLU A 221 -11.97 -19.55 8.10
C GLU A 221 -12.64 -18.49 9.01
N ILE A 222 -13.98 -18.47 9.04
CA ILE A 222 -14.74 -17.56 9.90
C ILE A 222 -14.57 -17.94 11.37
N GLU A 223 -14.62 -19.23 11.71
CA GLU A 223 -14.38 -19.69 13.08
C GLU A 223 -12.99 -19.27 13.57
N LYS A 224 -11.97 -19.46 12.75
CA LYS A 224 -10.60 -19.10 13.08
C LYS A 224 -10.46 -17.58 13.24
N MET A 225 -11.06 -16.80 12.37
CA MET A 225 -11.09 -15.35 12.46
C MET A 225 -11.82 -14.89 13.74
N LEU A 226 -13.01 -15.42 14.03
CA LEU A 226 -13.79 -15.06 15.21
C LEU A 226 -13.12 -15.49 16.52
N SER A 227 -12.35 -16.58 16.53
CA SER A 227 -11.59 -16.99 17.72
C SER A 227 -10.60 -15.91 18.18
N LYS A 228 -10.12 -15.08 17.26
CA LYS A 228 -9.12 -14.02 17.53
C LYS A 228 -9.72 -12.63 17.54
N TYR A 229 -10.72 -12.36 16.72
CA TYR A 229 -11.24 -11.00 16.47
C TYR A 229 -12.71 -10.81 16.87
N SER A 230 -13.30 -11.74 17.67
CA SER A 230 -14.71 -11.62 18.09
C SER A 230 -15.00 -10.32 18.84
N ASP A 231 -14.10 -9.92 19.73
CA ASP A 231 -14.31 -8.71 20.55
C ASP A 231 -14.24 -7.45 19.68
N TYR A 232 -13.25 -7.37 18.77
CA TYR A 232 -13.16 -6.31 17.78
C TYR A 232 -14.46 -6.20 16.95
N ILE A 233 -14.97 -7.32 16.43
CA ILE A 233 -16.20 -7.32 15.62
C ILE A 233 -17.40 -6.88 16.46
N LYS A 234 -17.54 -7.37 17.70
CA LYS A 234 -18.63 -6.98 18.60
C LYS A 234 -18.62 -5.49 18.90
N GLU A 235 -17.44 -4.94 19.18
CA GLU A 235 -17.27 -3.52 19.48
C GLU A 235 -17.62 -2.64 18.27
N GLU A 236 -17.02 -2.90 17.13
CA GLU A 236 -17.20 -2.12 15.90
C GLU A 236 -18.61 -2.20 15.30
N THR A 237 -19.29 -3.33 15.48
CA THR A 237 -20.64 -3.54 14.94
C THR A 237 -21.76 -3.33 15.96
N LEU A 238 -21.43 -3.02 17.21
CA LEU A 238 -22.36 -2.99 18.33
C LEU A 238 -23.12 -4.32 18.51
N CYS A 239 -22.44 -5.42 18.21
CA CYS A 239 -23.00 -6.76 18.30
C CYS A 239 -22.92 -7.29 19.73
N LEU A 240 -24.04 -7.77 20.29
CA LEU A 240 -24.07 -8.38 21.61
C LEU A 240 -23.73 -9.87 21.57
N GLU A 241 -24.21 -10.56 20.54
CA GLU A 241 -24.04 -12.00 20.40
C GLU A 241 -23.69 -12.41 18.97
N LEU A 242 -22.73 -13.32 18.82
CA LEU A 242 -22.38 -14.02 17.60
C LEU A 242 -22.94 -15.44 17.69
N ILE A 243 -23.85 -15.82 16.80
CA ILE A 243 -24.62 -17.05 16.88
C ILE A 243 -24.41 -17.87 15.60
N LYS A 244 -24.02 -19.12 15.76
CA LYS A 244 -23.88 -20.06 14.63
C LYS A 244 -25.26 -20.45 14.11
N ASP A 245 -25.54 -20.08 12.87
CA ASP A 245 -26.81 -20.39 12.22
C ASP A 245 -26.69 -20.30 10.70
N ASN A 246 -27.38 -21.14 9.99
CA ASN A 246 -27.35 -21.22 8.52
C ASN A 246 -28.62 -20.63 7.86
N SER A 247 -29.43 -19.85 8.61
CA SER A 247 -30.72 -19.30 8.12
C SER A 247 -30.63 -17.95 7.45
N GLY A 248 -29.41 -17.36 7.33
CA GLY A 248 -29.17 -16.05 6.74
C GLY A 248 -29.23 -15.98 5.22
N GLU A 249 -29.09 -14.78 4.70
CA GLU A 249 -28.87 -14.55 3.28
C GLU A 249 -27.41 -14.85 2.89
N CYS A 250 -27.22 -15.29 1.65
CA CYS A 250 -25.90 -15.59 1.13
C CYS A 250 -25.17 -14.29 0.78
N VAL A 251 -24.04 -14.02 1.43
CA VAL A 251 -23.28 -12.79 1.26
C VAL A 251 -21.79 -13.08 0.99
N LYS A 252 -21.13 -12.15 0.31
CA LYS A 252 -19.70 -12.22 0.06
C LYS A 252 -18.94 -11.41 1.11
N VAL A 253 -17.96 -12.04 1.77
CA VAL A 253 -17.04 -11.42 2.71
C VAL A 253 -15.61 -11.70 2.25
N GLY A 254 -14.94 -10.69 1.74
CA GLY A 254 -13.66 -10.90 1.05
C GLY A 254 -13.82 -11.81 -0.17
N ASP A 255 -13.17 -12.94 -0.15
CA ASP A 255 -13.28 -13.98 -1.19
C ASP A 255 -14.17 -15.17 -0.78
N LEU A 256 -14.67 -15.14 0.45
CA LEU A 256 -15.57 -16.17 0.99
C LEU A 256 -17.03 -15.81 0.72
N THR A 257 -17.85 -16.85 0.59
CA THR A 257 -19.30 -16.73 0.52
C THR A 257 -19.91 -17.53 1.66
N LEU A 258 -20.72 -16.87 2.48
CA LEU A 258 -21.36 -17.48 3.64
C LEU A 258 -22.73 -16.86 3.91
N LYS A 259 -23.52 -17.50 4.75
CA LYS A 259 -24.82 -16.97 5.16
C LYS A 259 -24.69 -16.11 6.39
N ILE A 260 -25.28 -14.90 6.34
CA ILE A 260 -25.34 -13.98 7.47
C ILE A 260 -26.76 -13.45 7.61
N LYS A 261 -27.21 -13.29 8.86
CA LYS A 261 -28.46 -12.62 9.23
C LYS A 261 -28.21 -11.68 10.40
N LEU A 262 -28.80 -10.51 10.33
CA LEU A 262 -28.77 -9.53 11.43
C LEU A 262 -30.14 -9.48 12.10
N GLU A 263 -30.14 -9.38 13.42
CA GLU A 263 -31.33 -9.14 14.22
C GLU A 263 -31.12 -7.91 15.07
N ARG A 264 -32.02 -6.93 14.93
CA ARG A 264 -32.03 -5.73 15.75
C ARG A 264 -32.59 -6.05 17.13
N ILE A 265 -31.87 -5.70 18.18
CA ILE A 265 -32.34 -5.80 19.54
C ILE A 265 -33.09 -4.50 19.86
N LYS A 266 -34.41 -4.58 19.99
CA LYS A 266 -35.20 -3.45 20.45
C LYS A 266 -34.90 -3.23 21.93
N LYS A 267 -34.69 -1.97 22.32
CA LYS A 267 -34.65 -1.56 23.73
C LYS A 267 -35.97 -1.76 24.41
#